data_9131f4e75a637abf07efeb64ed67b94f
#
_entry.id   9131f4e75a637abf07efeb64ed67b94f
#
_cell.length_a   1.000
_cell.length_b   1.000
_cell.length_c   1.000
_cell.angle_alpha   90.00
_cell.angle_beta   90.00
_cell.angle_gamma   90.00
#
_symmetry.space_group_name_H-M   'P 1'
#
loop_
_entity.id
_entity.type
_entity.pdbx_description
1 polymer ?
#
loop_
_entity_poly.entity_id
_entity_poly.type
_entity_poly.pdbx_seq_one_letter_code
_entity_poly.pdbx_strand_id
1 'polypeptide(L)'
;MRRGDIRTVAGGKDYAGKARPVVILQDDSFDATASVTVCAFTTDGTDAPLFRLAVEPNARNGLRVPCRLMVDKVTTVSKSKVGAHIGRLDDEDVLRINQAVLVFLGLAASPRIKQEA
;
A
#
# COMPACT_ATOMS: atom_id res chain seq x y z
N MET A 1 5.48 4.33 -13.71
CA MET A 1 4.60 3.85 -12.63
C MET A 1 3.97 5.05 -11.95
N ARG A 2 2.69 4.94 -11.68
CA ARG A 2 1.91 6.07 -11.17
C ARG A 2 1.39 5.77 -9.79
N ARG A 3 1.19 6.81 -8.99
CA ARG A 3 0.62 6.66 -7.66
C ARG A 3 -0.74 5.97 -7.76
N GLY A 4 -0.96 4.97 -6.94
CA GLY A 4 -2.17 4.15 -6.97
C GLY A 4 -2.08 2.91 -7.84
N ASP A 5 -1.05 2.80 -8.67
CA ASP A 5 -0.84 1.58 -9.44
C ASP A 5 -0.51 0.43 -8.50
N ILE A 6 -0.99 -0.76 -8.85
CA ILE A 6 -0.65 -1.99 -8.14
C ILE A 6 0.34 -2.76 -9.01
N ARG A 7 1.52 -2.99 -8.45
CA ARG A 7 2.62 -3.66 -9.13
C ARG A 7 3.11 -4.81 -8.26
N THR A 8 3.86 -5.73 -8.86
CA THR A 8 4.56 -6.72 -8.06
C THR A 8 5.92 -6.16 -7.66
N VAL A 9 6.42 -6.61 -6.53
CA VAL A 9 7.79 -6.31 -6.10
C VAL A 9 8.46 -7.65 -5.79
N ALA A 10 9.68 -7.81 -6.27
CA ALA A 10 10.45 -9.03 -6.04
C ALA A 10 10.59 -9.23 -4.53
N GLY A 11 10.24 -10.41 -4.05
CA GLY A 11 10.29 -10.72 -2.65
C GLY A 11 11.71 -10.92 -2.17
N GLY A 12 11.96 -10.52 -0.93
CA GLY A 12 13.18 -10.85 -0.25
C GLY A 12 13.05 -12.21 0.42
N LYS A 13 13.91 -12.46 1.39
CA LYS A 13 13.89 -13.70 2.14
C LYS A 13 12.55 -13.97 2.81
N ASP A 14 11.92 -12.91 3.29
CA ASP A 14 10.67 -13.02 4.03
C ASP A 14 9.51 -13.49 3.16
N TYR A 15 9.65 -13.41 1.85
CA TYR A 15 8.60 -13.82 0.93
C TYR A 15 8.96 -15.10 0.18
N ALA A 16 9.98 -15.80 0.62
CA ALA A 16 10.44 -17.02 -0.04
C ALA A 16 10.69 -16.82 -1.53
N GLY A 17 11.16 -15.64 -1.91
CA GLY A 17 11.48 -15.31 -3.29
C GLY A 17 10.28 -14.98 -4.17
N LYS A 18 9.07 -15.02 -3.65
CA LYS A 18 7.89 -14.74 -4.47
C LYS A 18 7.64 -13.25 -4.57
N ALA A 19 7.18 -12.83 -5.75
CA ALA A 19 6.75 -11.45 -5.95
C ALA A 19 5.46 -11.18 -5.18
N ARG A 20 5.34 -9.98 -4.63
CA ARG A 20 4.18 -9.59 -3.83
C ARG A 20 3.57 -8.33 -4.40
N PRO A 21 2.23 -8.19 -4.33
CA PRO A 21 1.59 -6.97 -4.79
C PRO A 21 1.81 -5.83 -3.82
N VAL A 22 2.03 -4.64 -4.39
CA VAL A 22 2.18 -3.40 -3.62
C VAL A 22 1.43 -2.30 -4.34
N VAL A 23 1.06 -1.26 -3.60
CA VAL A 23 0.51 -0.02 -4.17
C VAL A 23 1.63 1.01 -4.19
N ILE A 24 1.77 1.69 -5.32
CA ILE A 24 2.72 2.81 -5.43
C ILE A 24 2.13 3.99 -4.67
N LEU A 25 2.87 4.46 -3.66
CA LEU A 25 2.45 5.60 -2.85
C LEU A 25 3.15 6.89 -3.24
N GLN A 26 4.32 6.79 -3.82
CA GLN A 26 5.11 7.97 -4.16
C GLN A 26 4.36 8.83 -5.17
N ASP A 27 4.33 10.13 -4.93
CA ASP A 27 3.68 11.06 -5.84
C ASP A 27 4.38 11.05 -7.19
N ASP A 28 3.61 11.19 -8.27
CA ASP A 28 4.12 11.11 -9.63
C ASP A 28 5.17 12.17 -9.92
N SER A 29 5.14 13.30 -9.23
CA SER A 29 6.11 14.36 -9.45
C SER A 29 7.53 13.97 -9.03
N PHE A 30 7.69 12.89 -8.25
CA PHE A 30 9.01 12.41 -7.82
C PHE A 30 9.46 11.18 -8.59
N ASP A 31 8.95 10.97 -9.80
CA ASP A 31 9.20 9.74 -10.54
C ASP A 31 10.65 9.58 -11.03
N ALA A 32 11.47 10.62 -10.91
CA ALA A 32 12.86 10.54 -11.36
C ALA A 32 13.80 9.80 -10.40
N THR A 33 13.32 9.41 -9.22
CA THR A 33 14.18 8.74 -8.24
C THR A 33 14.44 7.28 -8.64
N ALA A 34 15.57 6.74 -8.18
CA ALA A 34 15.94 5.34 -8.45
C ALA A 34 15.16 4.33 -7.60
N SER A 35 14.49 4.81 -6.57
CA SER A 35 13.68 3.99 -5.68
C SER A 35 12.24 4.51 -5.65
N VAL A 36 11.34 3.72 -5.10
CA VAL A 36 9.94 4.10 -5.02
C VAL A 36 9.35 3.66 -3.69
N THR A 37 8.52 4.53 -3.11
CA THR A 37 7.86 4.24 -1.84
C THR A 37 6.52 3.55 -2.12
N VAL A 38 6.31 2.44 -1.43
CA VAL A 38 5.18 1.55 -1.68
C VAL A 38 4.54 1.10 -0.38
N CYS A 39 3.31 0.60 -0.50
CA CYS A 39 2.60 -0.04 0.60
C CYS A 39 2.21 -1.45 0.15
N ALA A 40 2.67 -2.45 0.88
CA ALA A 40 2.43 -3.84 0.48
C ALA A 40 1.07 -4.34 0.96
N PHE A 41 0.55 -5.33 0.24
CA PHE A 41 -0.63 -6.06 0.66
C PHE A 41 -0.25 -7.30 1.44
N THR A 42 -1.13 -7.73 2.32
CA THR A 42 -1.00 -9.01 3.01
C THR A 42 -2.35 -9.72 3.00
N THR A 43 -2.32 -11.05 3.02
CA THR A 43 -3.53 -11.85 3.21
C THR A 43 -3.81 -12.13 4.69
N ASP A 44 -2.91 -11.71 5.58
CA ASP A 44 -3.11 -11.84 7.01
C ASP A 44 -4.36 -11.07 7.42
N GLY A 45 -5.28 -11.74 8.12
CA GLY A 45 -6.56 -11.18 8.52
C GLY A 45 -6.55 -10.43 9.84
N THR A 46 -5.40 -9.98 10.31
CA THR A 46 -5.32 -9.21 11.55
C THR A 46 -6.27 -8.02 11.52
N ASP A 47 -7.08 -7.90 12.57
CA ASP A 47 -8.06 -6.83 12.65
C ASP A 47 -7.46 -5.58 13.26
N ALA A 48 -7.00 -4.69 12.42
CA ALA A 48 -6.40 -3.43 12.82
C ALA A 48 -6.83 -2.34 11.81
N PRO A 49 -8.11 -1.96 11.81
CA PRO A 49 -8.68 -1.14 10.72
C PRO A 49 -8.06 0.24 10.55
N LEU A 50 -7.36 0.77 11.56
CA LEU A 50 -6.71 2.08 11.41
C LEU A 50 -5.47 2.02 10.52
N PHE A 51 -4.81 0.85 10.42
CA PHE A 51 -3.58 0.76 9.62
C PHE A 51 -3.48 -0.54 8.81
N ARG A 52 -4.51 -1.37 8.80
CA ARG A 52 -4.60 -2.56 7.93
C ARG A 52 -5.91 -2.44 7.18
N LEU A 53 -5.85 -1.89 5.96
CA LEU A 53 -7.05 -1.54 5.20
C LEU A 53 -7.47 -2.67 4.30
N ALA A 54 -8.68 -3.19 4.50
CA ALA A 54 -9.22 -4.26 3.68
C ALA A 54 -9.51 -3.77 2.27
N VAL A 55 -9.10 -4.55 1.26
CA VAL A 55 -9.36 -4.27 -0.14
C VAL A 55 -9.88 -5.56 -0.78
N GLU A 56 -11.07 -5.49 -1.36
CA GLU A 56 -11.68 -6.63 -2.04
C GLU A 56 -11.23 -6.69 -3.50
N PRO A 57 -11.04 -7.89 -4.04
CA PRO A 57 -10.69 -8.02 -5.46
C PRO A 57 -11.76 -7.44 -6.38
N ASN A 58 -11.32 -6.75 -7.41
CA ASN A 58 -12.23 -6.33 -8.47
C ASN A 58 -11.45 -6.24 -9.79
N ALA A 59 -12.16 -5.94 -10.87
CA ALA A 59 -11.56 -5.93 -12.20
C ALA A 59 -10.50 -4.86 -12.36
N ARG A 60 -10.63 -3.75 -11.63
CA ARG A 60 -9.70 -2.64 -11.75
C ARG A 60 -8.42 -2.88 -10.99
N ASN A 61 -8.50 -3.41 -9.78
CA ASN A 61 -7.31 -3.61 -8.95
C ASN A 61 -6.54 -4.89 -9.28
N GLY A 62 -7.18 -5.83 -9.94
CA GLY A 62 -6.51 -7.06 -10.37
C GLY A 62 -6.09 -8.01 -9.28
N LEU A 63 -6.52 -7.78 -8.04
CA LEU A 63 -6.23 -8.71 -6.95
C LEU A 63 -7.02 -9.98 -7.12
N ARG A 64 -6.51 -11.10 -6.61
CA ARG A 64 -7.16 -12.40 -6.74
C ARG A 64 -7.91 -12.81 -5.48
N VAL A 65 -7.51 -12.31 -4.34
CA VAL A 65 -8.08 -12.65 -3.04
C VAL A 65 -8.21 -11.37 -2.22
N PRO A 66 -9.09 -11.37 -1.21
CA PRO A 66 -9.14 -10.23 -0.30
C PRO A 66 -7.79 -10.04 0.38
N CYS A 67 -7.36 -8.79 0.46
CA CYS A 67 -6.08 -8.43 1.04
C CYS A 67 -6.25 -7.22 1.95
N ARG A 68 -5.22 -6.93 2.72
CA ARG A 68 -5.17 -5.70 3.52
C ARG A 68 -3.89 -4.95 3.20
N LEU A 69 -4.01 -3.64 3.08
CA LEU A 69 -2.85 -2.76 2.92
C LEU A 69 -2.18 -2.57 4.28
N MET A 70 -0.88 -2.77 4.32
CA MET A 70 -0.11 -2.66 5.56
C MET A 70 0.46 -1.26 5.71
N VAL A 71 -0.35 -0.33 6.16
CA VAL A 71 0.05 1.07 6.31
C VAL A 71 1.18 1.21 7.34
N ASP A 72 1.23 0.31 8.31
CA ASP A 72 2.30 0.27 9.31
C ASP A 72 3.64 -0.20 8.73
N LYS A 73 3.65 -0.67 7.49
CA LYS A 73 4.86 -1.19 6.85
C LYS A 73 5.13 -0.54 5.50
N VAL A 74 4.82 0.74 5.39
CA VAL A 74 5.21 1.52 4.21
C VAL A 74 6.73 1.47 4.11
N THR A 75 7.23 1.22 2.91
CA THR A 75 8.67 1.05 2.70
C THR A 75 9.08 1.59 1.34
N THR A 76 10.38 1.71 1.14
CA THR A 76 10.95 2.16 -0.12
C THR A 76 11.81 1.04 -0.69
N VAL A 77 11.60 0.76 -1.96
CA VAL A 77 12.34 -0.31 -2.66
C VAL A 77 12.99 0.26 -3.90
N SER A 78 14.03 -0.43 -4.38
CA SER A 78 14.65 -0.08 -5.65
C SER A 78 13.66 -0.31 -6.78
N LYS A 79 13.58 0.62 -7.72
CA LYS A 79 12.72 0.46 -8.90
C LYS A 79 13.08 -0.79 -9.70
N SER A 80 14.33 -1.25 -9.61
CA SER A 80 14.74 -2.48 -10.30
C SER A 80 14.01 -3.72 -9.80
N LYS A 81 13.41 -3.65 -8.61
CA LYS A 81 12.65 -4.78 -8.04
C LYS A 81 11.16 -4.71 -8.38
N VAL A 82 10.72 -3.63 -9.00
CA VAL A 82 9.31 -3.47 -9.36
C VAL A 82 9.05 -4.20 -10.66
N GLY A 83 8.05 -5.05 -10.65
CA GLY A 83 7.74 -5.91 -11.79
C GLY A 83 6.42 -5.56 -12.45
N ALA A 84 5.60 -6.58 -12.69
CA ALA A 84 4.41 -6.47 -13.51
C ALA A 84 3.36 -5.50 -12.94
N HIS A 85 2.67 -4.82 -13.84
CA HIS A 85 1.51 -4.02 -13.49
C HIS A 85 0.32 -4.97 -13.33
N ILE A 86 -0.30 -5.00 -12.16
CA ILE A 86 -1.44 -5.88 -11.87
C ILE A 86 -2.74 -5.13 -12.11
N GLY A 87 -2.81 -3.90 -11.67
CA GLY A 87 -4.02 -3.10 -11.76
C GLY A 87 -3.83 -1.75 -11.11
N ARG A 88 -4.94 -1.18 -10.67
CA ARG A 88 -4.92 0.13 -10.05
C ARG A 88 -5.92 0.17 -8.91
N LEU A 89 -5.51 0.75 -7.81
CA LEU A 89 -6.38 0.92 -6.65
C LEU A 89 -7.53 1.86 -7.01
N ASP A 90 -8.73 1.55 -6.58
CA ASP A 90 -9.89 2.42 -6.80
C ASP A 90 -9.66 3.77 -6.12
N ASP A 91 -10.22 4.82 -6.71
CA ASP A 91 -10.06 6.17 -6.17
C ASP A 91 -10.50 6.28 -4.71
N GLU A 92 -11.57 5.58 -4.37
CA GLU A 92 -12.08 5.53 -3.00
C GLU A 92 -11.04 4.93 -2.06
N ASP A 93 -10.37 3.88 -2.48
CA ASP A 93 -9.34 3.24 -1.67
C ASP A 93 -8.07 4.08 -1.59
N VAL A 94 -7.77 4.85 -2.63
CA VAL A 94 -6.67 5.81 -2.58
C VAL A 94 -6.93 6.84 -1.48
N LEU A 95 -8.17 7.35 -1.38
CA LEU A 95 -8.53 8.28 -0.31
C LEU A 95 -8.40 7.63 1.07
N ARG A 96 -8.79 6.37 1.19
CA ARG A 96 -8.66 5.63 2.45
C ARG A 96 -7.21 5.50 2.87
N ILE A 97 -6.32 5.16 1.93
CA ILE A 97 -4.91 5.00 2.28
C ILE A 97 -4.27 6.35 2.61
N ASN A 98 -4.66 7.42 1.91
CA ASN A 98 -4.17 8.77 2.24
C ASN A 98 -4.49 9.11 3.68
N GLN A 99 -5.74 8.89 4.09
CA GLN A 99 -6.18 9.16 5.45
C GLN A 99 -5.42 8.31 6.46
N ALA A 100 -5.27 7.03 6.17
CA ALA A 100 -4.60 6.11 7.09
C ALA A 100 -3.11 6.46 7.26
N VAL A 101 -2.44 6.86 6.19
CA VAL A 101 -1.03 7.27 6.25
C VAL A 101 -0.88 8.53 7.10
N LEU A 102 -1.76 9.51 6.90
CA LEU A 102 -1.72 10.74 7.69
C LEU A 102 -1.88 10.45 9.18
N VAL A 103 -2.82 9.58 9.52
CA VAL A 103 -3.07 9.22 10.91
C VAL A 103 -1.89 8.42 11.48
N PHE A 104 -1.42 7.43 10.73
CA PHE A 104 -0.34 6.57 11.22
C PHE A 104 0.95 7.33 11.46
N LEU A 105 1.22 8.34 10.64
CA LEU A 105 2.43 9.16 10.79
C LEU A 105 2.24 10.33 11.76
N GLY A 106 1.06 10.46 12.34
CA GLY A 106 0.80 11.52 13.30
C GLY A 106 0.55 12.89 12.69
N LEU A 107 0.31 12.94 11.38
CA LEU A 107 0.07 14.20 10.68
C LEU A 107 -1.40 14.62 10.75
N ALA A 108 -2.28 13.71 11.13
CA ALA A 108 -3.69 14.00 11.36
C ALA A 108 -4.16 13.18 12.56
N ALA A 109 -5.14 13.70 13.29
CA ALA A 109 -5.67 12.98 14.45
C ALA A 109 -6.60 11.85 14.00
N SER A 110 -6.50 10.72 14.70
CA SER A 110 -7.47 9.65 14.52
C SER A 110 -8.80 10.07 15.14
N PRO A 111 -9.94 9.81 14.48
CA PRO A 111 -11.24 10.10 15.09
C PRO A 111 -11.47 9.38 16.41
N ARG A 112 -10.71 8.32 16.67
CA ARG A 112 -10.87 7.53 17.88
C ARG A 112 -9.97 7.96 19.01
N ILE A 113 -9.00 8.81 18.72
CA ILE A 113 -8.01 9.18 19.71
C ILE A 113 -8.14 10.61 20.02
N LYS A 114 -9.27 11.10 20.19
CA LYS A 114 -9.32 12.39 20.46
C LYS A 114 -9.16 12.65 21.85
N GLN A 115 -8.89 12.54 22.51
CA GLN A 115 -8.70 12.77 23.68
C GLN A 115 -7.76 12.80 24.28
N GLU A 116 -7.35 12.90 24.62
CA GLU A 116 -6.68 12.81 25.26
C GLU A 116 -5.95 13.40 25.60
N ALA A 117 -5.83 13.80 25.77
CA ALA A 117 -5.01 14.30 26.15
C ALA A 117 -4.45 14.76 26.98
#